data_8281c1dd7e0ed066895415741c9f0682
#
_entry.id   8281c1dd7e0ed066895415741c9f0682
#
_cell.length_a   1.000
_cell.length_b   1.000
_cell.length_c   1.000
_cell.angle_alpha   90.00
_cell.angle_beta   90.00
_cell.angle_gamma   90.00
#
_symmetry.space_group_name_H-M   'P 1'
#
loop_
_entity.id
_entity.type
_entity.pdbx_description
1 polymer ?
#
loop_
_entity_poly.entity_id
_entity_poly.type
_entity_poly.pdbx_seq_one_letter_code
_entity_poly.pdbx_strand_id
1 'polypeptide(L)'
;MKKLLVILLFLSFNYSYGQDWISDRTFDEKIHEKSPFGNDEVSIVVVEFWAKFNDVNSFKDWNKLKGITHYYKCDISTSPDVKSEYRIRMAPTILVFKDGILEESFKAGLDLECPVDLEKLQKTIDEIKHSSQF
;
A
#
# COMPACT_ATOMS: atom_id res chain seq x y z
N MET A 1 21.45 32.64 16.99
CA MET A 1 21.77 31.26 17.34
C MET A 1 20.59 30.46 17.78
N LYS A 2 19.69 31.00 18.62
CA LYS A 2 18.45 30.30 18.97
C LYS A 2 17.51 30.08 17.76
N LYS A 3 17.60 30.95 16.74
CA LYS A 3 16.78 30.84 15.52
C LYS A 3 17.21 29.66 14.64
N LEU A 4 18.48 29.28 14.66
CA LEU A 4 18.98 28.16 13.88
C LEU A 4 18.51 26.81 14.44
N LEU A 5 18.40 26.74 15.76
CA LEU A 5 17.93 25.53 16.44
C LEU A 5 16.44 25.26 16.17
N VAL A 6 15.65 26.32 16.10
CA VAL A 6 14.21 26.24 15.78
C VAL A 6 13.99 25.79 14.34
N ILE A 7 14.84 26.27 13.41
CA ILE A 7 14.76 25.87 12.00
C ILE A 7 15.12 24.38 11.83
N LEU A 8 16.12 23.91 12.57
CA LEU A 8 16.49 22.50 12.56
C LEU A 8 15.39 21.60 13.11
N LEU A 9 14.69 22.05 14.14
CA LEU A 9 13.55 21.34 14.70
C LEU A 9 12.39 21.28 13.70
N PHE A 10 12.16 22.36 12.95
CA PHE A 10 11.13 22.40 11.90
C PHE A 10 11.46 21.44 10.75
N LEU A 11 12.73 21.33 10.39
CA LEU A 11 13.16 20.42 9.33
C LEU A 11 12.97 18.95 9.72
N SER A 12 13.11 18.63 11.02
CA SER A 12 12.90 17.27 11.48
C SER A 12 11.40 16.84 11.49
N PHE A 13 10.49 17.80 11.53
CA PHE A 13 9.05 17.51 11.42
C PHE A 13 8.58 17.30 9.99
N ASN A 14 9.40 17.63 8.99
CA ASN A 14 9.05 17.44 7.59
C ASN A 14 9.34 16.04 7.07
N TYR A 15 9.93 15.17 7.88
CA TYR A 15 9.94 13.75 7.61
C TYR A 15 8.58 13.18 7.98
N SER A 16 7.56 13.64 7.28
CA SER A 16 6.25 13.04 7.42
C SER A 16 6.32 11.64 6.86
N TYR A 17 5.86 10.70 7.64
CA TYR A 17 5.59 9.35 7.17
C TYR A 17 4.43 9.42 6.18
N GLY A 18 4.69 10.03 5.01
CA GLY A 18 3.73 10.09 3.93
C GLY A 18 3.60 8.73 3.30
N GLN A 19 2.42 8.44 2.78
CA GLN A 19 2.20 7.27 1.98
C GLN A 19 3.01 7.38 0.70
N ASP A 20 3.66 6.30 0.33
CA ASP A 20 4.41 6.25 -0.91
C ASP A 20 3.46 5.95 -2.07
N TRP A 21 3.68 6.66 -3.16
CA TRP A 21 2.89 6.54 -4.36
C TRP A 21 3.65 5.77 -5.43
N ILE A 22 2.92 4.94 -6.15
CA ILE A 22 3.46 4.22 -7.31
C ILE A 22 2.57 4.48 -8.52
N SER A 23 3.13 4.24 -9.70
CA SER A 23 2.46 4.49 -10.97
C SER A 23 2.81 3.37 -11.95
N ASP A 24 2.28 3.45 -13.18
CA ASP A 24 2.58 2.48 -14.24
C ASP A 24 4.08 2.22 -14.39
N ARG A 25 4.90 3.26 -14.23
CA ARG A 25 6.35 3.17 -14.45
C ARG A 25 7.08 2.42 -13.34
N THR A 26 6.56 2.45 -12.12
CA THR A 26 7.26 1.90 -10.96
C THR A 26 6.56 0.69 -10.36
N PHE A 27 5.37 0.37 -10.83
CA PHE A 27 4.51 -0.65 -10.23
C PHE A 27 5.21 -2.01 -10.13
N ASP A 28 5.70 -2.50 -11.26
CA ASP A 28 6.31 -3.83 -11.32
C ASP A 28 7.53 -3.94 -10.41
N GLU A 29 8.36 -2.92 -10.40
CA GLU A 29 9.53 -2.86 -9.51
C GLU A 29 9.11 -2.88 -8.04
N LYS A 30 8.08 -2.11 -7.70
CA LYS A 30 7.67 -1.94 -6.30
C LYS A 30 6.98 -3.15 -5.71
N ILE A 31 6.18 -3.86 -6.48
CA ILE A 31 5.55 -5.08 -5.97
C ILE A 31 6.55 -6.22 -5.74
N HIS A 32 7.72 -6.16 -6.38
CA HIS A 32 8.80 -7.12 -6.19
C HIS A 32 9.84 -6.65 -5.17
N GLU A 33 9.60 -5.52 -4.52
CA GLU A 33 10.52 -4.97 -3.53
C GLU A 33 10.69 -5.91 -2.34
N LYS A 34 11.94 -6.12 -1.94
CA LYS A 34 12.25 -6.99 -0.82
C LYS A 34 12.47 -6.16 0.45
N SER A 35 12.24 -6.80 1.60
CA SER A 35 12.50 -6.17 2.88
C SER A 35 13.97 -5.75 2.97
N PRO A 36 14.25 -4.53 3.45
CA PRO A 36 15.62 -4.06 3.60
C PRO A 36 16.43 -4.84 4.64
N PHE A 37 15.76 -5.56 5.53
CA PHE A 37 16.41 -6.37 6.55
C PHE A 37 16.42 -7.84 6.20
N GLY A 38 15.73 -8.22 5.13
CA GLY A 38 15.39 -9.59 4.90
C GLY A 38 16.26 -10.25 3.88
N ASN A 39 16.87 -11.28 4.28
CA ASN A 39 17.64 -12.14 3.44
C ASN A 39 16.73 -13.18 2.77
N ASP A 40 15.91 -13.83 3.56
CA ASP A 40 15.03 -14.89 3.11
C ASP A 40 13.58 -14.67 3.53
N GLU A 41 13.27 -13.47 4.04
CA GLU A 41 11.92 -13.18 4.45
C GLU A 41 11.01 -12.93 3.25
N VAL A 42 9.79 -13.40 3.39
CA VAL A 42 8.73 -13.20 2.41
C VAL A 42 8.42 -11.71 2.30
N SER A 43 8.38 -11.22 1.09
CA SER A 43 8.00 -9.83 0.81
C SER A 43 6.49 -9.73 0.67
N ILE A 44 5.87 -8.91 1.51
CA ILE A 44 4.44 -8.59 1.42
C ILE A 44 4.31 -7.12 1.05
N VAL A 45 3.78 -6.85 -0.11
CA VAL A 45 3.50 -5.49 -0.58
C VAL A 45 2.00 -5.32 -0.73
N VAL A 46 1.47 -4.28 -0.10
CA VAL A 46 0.04 -3.95 -0.18
C VAL A 46 -0.10 -2.71 -1.05
N VAL A 47 -0.97 -2.77 -2.04
CA VAL A 47 -1.24 -1.64 -2.94
C VAL A 47 -2.71 -1.26 -2.86
N GLU A 48 -2.96 -0.01 -2.53
CA GLU A 48 -4.29 0.57 -2.57
C GLU A 48 -4.46 1.37 -3.86
N PHE A 49 -5.39 0.96 -4.71
CA PHE A 49 -5.81 1.76 -5.86
C PHE A 49 -6.78 2.82 -5.36
N TRP A 50 -6.42 4.05 -5.59
CA TRP A 50 -7.02 5.23 -4.99
C TRP A 50 -7.60 6.16 -6.04
N ALA A 51 -8.69 6.84 -5.70
CA ALA A 51 -9.27 7.88 -6.52
C ALA A 51 -9.50 9.13 -5.68
N LYS A 52 -9.15 10.27 -6.23
CA LYS A 52 -9.25 11.55 -5.51
C LYS A 52 -10.68 11.84 -5.04
N PHE A 53 -11.67 11.56 -5.87
CA PHE A 53 -13.07 11.83 -5.53
C PHE A 53 -13.57 11.01 -4.34
N ASN A 54 -12.90 9.92 -4.01
CA ASN A 54 -13.31 9.01 -2.94
C ASN A 54 -12.25 8.84 -1.85
N ASP A 55 -11.40 9.83 -1.67
CA ASP A 55 -10.32 9.79 -0.68
C ASP A 55 -10.84 9.54 0.75
N VAL A 56 -12.04 10.00 1.06
CA VAL A 56 -12.64 9.81 2.38
C VAL A 56 -12.77 8.33 2.74
N ASN A 57 -12.93 7.45 1.76
CA ASN A 57 -13.06 6.02 1.95
C ASN A 57 -11.76 5.25 1.76
N SER A 58 -10.62 5.92 1.61
CA SER A 58 -9.34 5.23 1.52
C SER A 58 -9.02 4.53 2.85
N PHE A 59 -8.16 3.51 2.77
CA PHE A 59 -7.76 2.76 3.96
C PHE A 59 -6.86 3.64 4.83
N LYS A 60 -7.32 3.98 6.03
CA LYS A 60 -6.64 4.94 6.91
C LYS A 60 -5.60 4.31 7.84
N ASP A 61 -5.75 3.04 8.15
CA ASP A 61 -4.92 2.35 9.13
C ASP A 61 -3.69 1.66 8.53
N TRP A 62 -3.27 2.08 7.36
CA TRP A 62 -2.15 1.47 6.63
C TRP A 62 -0.86 1.44 7.46
N ASN A 63 -0.63 2.46 8.28
CA ASN A 63 0.57 2.54 9.12
C ASN A 63 0.51 1.63 10.36
N LYS A 64 -0.62 1.02 10.62
CA LYS A 64 -0.79 0.05 11.71
C LYS A 64 -0.57 -1.38 11.27
N LEU A 65 -0.44 -1.60 9.97
CA LEU A 65 -0.18 -2.94 9.44
C LEU A 65 1.21 -3.42 9.84
N LYS A 66 1.31 -4.69 10.26
CA LYS A 66 2.55 -5.31 10.67
C LYS A 66 2.91 -6.46 9.73
N GLY A 67 4.20 -6.68 9.59
CA GLY A 67 4.68 -7.80 8.79
C GLY A 67 4.64 -7.56 7.29
N ILE A 68 4.47 -6.31 6.87
CA ILE A 68 4.51 -5.94 5.45
C ILE A 68 5.83 -5.26 5.12
N THR A 69 6.25 -5.40 3.88
CA THR A 69 7.43 -4.72 3.35
C THR A 69 7.11 -3.25 3.07
N HIS A 70 5.98 -3.02 2.40
CA HIS A 70 5.57 -1.67 2.06
C HIS A 70 4.06 -1.58 1.80
N TYR A 71 3.51 -0.39 2.02
CA TYR A 71 2.15 -0.04 1.63
C TYR A 71 2.21 1.10 0.62
N TYR A 72 1.66 0.88 -0.56
CA TYR A 72 1.66 1.89 -1.62
C TYR A 72 0.25 2.31 -1.99
N LYS A 73 0.13 3.56 -2.43
CA LYS A 73 -1.06 4.05 -3.11
C LYS A 73 -0.78 4.21 -4.60
N CYS A 74 -1.78 3.90 -5.40
CA CYS A 74 -1.72 4.04 -6.85
C CYS A 74 -2.95 4.81 -7.31
N ASP A 75 -2.75 6.00 -7.90
CA ASP A 75 -3.84 6.83 -8.40
C ASP A 75 -4.35 6.25 -9.71
N ILE A 76 -5.61 5.84 -9.74
CA ILE A 76 -6.20 5.21 -10.93
C ILE A 76 -6.30 6.17 -12.11
N SER A 77 -6.35 7.48 -11.85
CA SER A 77 -6.45 8.48 -12.93
C SER A 77 -5.13 8.69 -13.66
N THR A 78 -4.00 8.39 -13.02
CA THR A 78 -2.67 8.57 -13.60
C THR A 78 -1.96 7.25 -13.90
N SER A 79 -2.62 6.12 -13.69
CA SER A 79 -2.02 4.80 -13.85
C SER A 79 -2.94 3.88 -14.66
N PRO A 80 -3.23 4.25 -15.93
CA PRO A 80 -4.19 3.50 -16.74
C PRO A 80 -3.76 2.09 -17.07
N ASP A 81 -2.46 1.83 -17.18
CA ASP A 81 -1.95 0.51 -17.58
C ASP A 81 -2.17 -0.51 -16.46
N VAL A 82 -1.76 -0.21 -15.23
CA VAL A 82 -1.97 -1.12 -14.10
C VAL A 82 -3.44 -1.22 -13.74
N LYS A 83 -4.19 -0.13 -13.90
CA LYS A 83 -5.64 -0.16 -13.72
C LYS A 83 -6.29 -1.20 -14.63
N SER A 84 -5.88 -1.23 -15.88
CA SER A 84 -6.37 -2.18 -16.87
C SER A 84 -5.88 -3.60 -16.58
N GLU A 85 -4.60 -3.75 -16.27
CA GLU A 85 -3.98 -5.04 -16.00
C GLU A 85 -4.67 -5.79 -14.87
N TYR A 86 -4.97 -5.09 -13.78
CA TYR A 86 -5.61 -5.69 -12.61
C TYR A 86 -7.13 -5.51 -12.60
N ARG A 87 -7.69 -4.99 -13.70
CA ARG A 87 -9.13 -4.79 -13.87
C ARG A 87 -9.76 -4.00 -12.73
N ILE A 88 -9.11 -2.91 -12.38
CA ILE A 88 -9.58 -2.04 -11.29
C ILE A 88 -10.74 -1.20 -11.81
N ARG A 89 -11.91 -1.40 -11.25
CA ARG A 89 -13.13 -0.67 -11.66
C ARG A 89 -13.53 0.40 -10.66
N MET A 90 -13.24 0.15 -9.39
CA MET A 90 -13.65 1.04 -8.30
C MET A 90 -12.49 1.26 -7.34
N ALA A 91 -12.46 2.41 -6.72
CA ALA A 91 -11.53 2.72 -5.65
C ALA A 91 -12.33 2.97 -4.37
N PRO A 92 -11.83 2.54 -3.21
CA PRO A 92 -10.54 1.86 -3.04
C PRO A 92 -10.60 0.37 -3.40
N THR A 93 -9.54 -0.11 -4.02
CA THR A 93 -9.30 -1.54 -4.21
C THR A 93 -7.92 -1.85 -3.64
N ILE A 94 -7.85 -2.85 -2.77
CA ILE A 94 -6.61 -3.19 -2.08
C ILE A 94 -6.13 -4.55 -2.55
N LEU A 95 -4.91 -4.59 -3.06
CA LEU A 95 -4.26 -5.81 -3.52
C LEU A 95 -3.12 -6.17 -2.59
N VAL A 96 -2.98 -7.46 -2.29
CA VAL A 96 -1.88 -7.98 -1.48
C VAL A 96 -1.01 -8.88 -2.34
N PHE A 97 0.28 -8.53 -2.44
CA PHE A 97 1.27 -9.27 -3.21
C PHE A 97 2.25 -9.97 -2.28
N LYS A 98 2.55 -11.22 -2.58
CA LYS A 98 3.60 -12.00 -1.91
C LYS A 98 4.69 -12.30 -2.92
N ASP A 99 5.89 -11.78 -2.69
CA ASP A 99 7.02 -11.95 -3.61
C ASP A 99 6.66 -11.59 -5.06
N GLY A 100 5.89 -10.51 -5.23
CA GLY A 100 5.48 -10.01 -6.53
C GLY A 100 4.26 -10.69 -7.13
N ILE A 101 3.70 -11.68 -6.45
CA ILE A 101 2.55 -12.44 -6.94
C ILE A 101 1.29 -11.99 -6.21
N LEU A 102 0.24 -11.69 -6.95
CA LEU A 102 -1.04 -11.30 -6.38
C LEU A 102 -1.67 -12.49 -5.63
N GLU A 103 -1.92 -12.30 -4.34
CA GLU A 103 -2.50 -13.34 -3.49
C GLU A 103 -3.94 -13.04 -3.07
N GLU A 104 -4.28 -11.76 -2.89
CA GLU A 104 -5.61 -11.39 -2.43
C GLU A 104 -5.99 -10.02 -2.97
N SER A 105 -7.29 -9.82 -3.22
CA SER A 105 -7.82 -8.53 -3.61
C SER A 105 -9.11 -8.21 -2.86
N PHE A 106 -9.22 -6.97 -2.41
CA PHE A 106 -10.41 -6.44 -1.76
C PHE A 106 -10.92 -5.29 -2.60
N LYS A 107 -12.10 -5.46 -3.18
CA LYS A 107 -12.67 -4.50 -4.13
C LYS A 107 -13.87 -3.78 -3.51
N ALA A 108 -13.89 -2.46 -3.62
CA ALA A 108 -15.03 -1.67 -3.18
C ALA A 108 -16.28 -2.07 -3.96
N GLY A 109 -17.42 -2.09 -3.26
CA GLY A 109 -18.70 -2.30 -3.88
C GLY A 109 -19.27 -1.03 -4.48
N LEU A 110 -20.56 -1.08 -4.82
CA LEU A 110 -21.26 0.08 -5.37
C LEU A 110 -21.37 1.25 -4.39
N ASP A 111 -21.28 0.97 -3.09
CA ASP A 111 -21.27 1.99 -2.05
C ASP A 111 -19.93 2.74 -1.98
N LEU A 112 -18.91 2.25 -2.65
CA LEU A 112 -17.55 2.83 -2.68
C LEU A 112 -16.91 2.92 -1.30
N GLU A 113 -17.37 2.14 -0.33
CA GLU A 113 -16.75 2.08 0.98
C GLU A 113 -15.45 1.27 0.94
N CYS A 114 -14.55 1.52 1.90
CA CYS A 114 -13.34 0.72 2.02
C CYS A 114 -13.71 -0.76 2.20
N PRO A 115 -13.22 -1.66 1.34
CA PRO A 115 -13.71 -3.04 1.31
C PRO A 115 -13.15 -3.92 2.42
N VAL A 116 -12.23 -3.41 3.23
CA VAL A 116 -11.58 -4.21 4.27
C VAL A 116 -11.22 -3.32 5.46
N ASP A 117 -11.33 -3.85 6.67
CA ASP A 117 -10.86 -3.18 7.87
C ASP A 117 -9.47 -3.65 8.25
N LEU A 118 -8.88 -3.00 9.27
CA LEU A 118 -7.53 -3.33 9.73
C LEU A 118 -7.42 -4.77 10.20
N GLU A 119 -8.37 -5.24 10.99
CA GLU A 119 -8.35 -6.59 11.56
C GLU A 119 -8.34 -7.66 10.46
N LYS A 120 -9.24 -7.52 9.50
CA LYS A 120 -9.34 -8.47 8.40
C LYS A 120 -8.13 -8.42 7.48
N LEU A 121 -7.65 -7.23 7.16
CA LEU A 121 -6.48 -7.10 6.30
C LEU A 121 -5.24 -7.67 6.98
N GLN A 122 -5.05 -7.39 8.28
CA GLN A 122 -3.92 -7.94 9.03
C GLN A 122 -3.99 -9.47 9.10
N LYS A 123 -5.17 -10.02 9.33
CA LYS A 123 -5.37 -11.46 9.35
C LYS A 123 -5.03 -12.09 8.00
N THR A 124 -5.48 -11.48 6.93
CA THR A 124 -5.19 -11.94 5.56
C THR A 124 -3.70 -11.91 5.28
N ILE A 125 -3.02 -10.83 5.66
CA ILE A 125 -1.57 -10.72 5.50
C ILE A 125 -0.85 -11.83 6.27
N ASP A 126 -1.24 -12.07 7.50
CA ASP A 126 -0.64 -13.12 8.32
C ASP A 126 -0.84 -14.50 7.71
N GLU A 127 -2.02 -14.79 7.21
CA GLU A 127 -2.32 -16.05 6.55
C GLU A 127 -1.49 -16.25 5.28
N ILE A 128 -1.38 -15.21 4.46
CA ILE A 128 -0.58 -15.23 3.24
C ILE A 128 0.89 -15.44 3.57
N LYS A 129 1.39 -14.71 4.56
CA LYS A 129 2.79 -14.77 4.97
C LYS A 129 3.18 -16.17 5.46
N HIS A 130 2.29 -16.83 6.17
CA HIS A 130 2.55 -18.15 6.73
C HIS A 130 2.05 -19.29 5.85
N SER A 131 1.43 -18.98 4.71
CA SER A 131 0.97 -20.02 3.81
C SER A 131 2.15 -20.77 3.21
N SER A 132 2.03 -22.09 3.20
CA SER A 132 2.99 -22.95 2.54
C SER A 132 2.92 -22.76 1.03
N GLN A 133 4.08 -22.77 0.38
CA GLN A 133 4.17 -22.67 -1.09
C GLN A 133 4.14 -24.04 -1.77
N PHE A 134 3.65 -25.00 -1.10
CA PHE A 134 3.53 -26.35 -1.67
C PHE A 134 2.17 -26.58 -2.28
#